data_d485c848aaad0ff58e90623dedac2588
#
_entry.id   d485c848aaad0ff58e90623dedac2588
#
_cell.length_a   1.000
_cell.length_b   1.000
_cell.length_c   1.000
_cell.angle_alpha   90.00
_cell.angle_beta   90.00
_cell.angle_gamma   90.00
#
_symmetry.space_group_name_H-M   'P 1'
#
loop_
_entity.id
_entity.type
_entity.pdbx_description
1 polymer ?
#
loop_
_entity_poly.entity_id
_entity_poly.type
_entity_poly.pdbx_seq_one_letter_code
_entity_poly.pdbx_strand_id
1 'polypeptide(L)'
;MIDKFLDYISVEKRYSQNTLVSYKKDLEDLLLFISETEGTEDLKKVDKKIIRNFIVSLSEKKIQKRSINRKLSSLRSFYLYLLKIGEIQVSPLETIPSLKFYAEKQIPISEEEMENLGEILESESGNSLEKLIIETLYQTGMRKSELCNILLEQVDFSKSEIFVK
;
A
#
# COMPACT_ATOMS: atom_id res chain seq x y z
N MET A 1 10.02 -20.52 1.18
CA MET A 1 10.95 -19.39 0.97
C MET A 1 10.30 -18.05 1.28
N ILE A 2 9.12 -17.79 0.72
CA ILE A 2 8.35 -16.54 1.00
C ILE A 2 8.08 -16.40 2.50
N ASP A 3 7.62 -17.45 3.18
CA ASP A 3 7.31 -17.38 4.62
C ASP A 3 8.53 -17.01 5.46
N LYS A 4 9.70 -17.59 5.19
CA LYS A 4 10.95 -17.21 5.89
C LYS A 4 11.31 -15.73 5.69
N PHE A 5 11.05 -15.18 4.52
CA PHE A 5 11.23 -13.75 4.27
C PHE A 5 10.20 -12.92 5.03
N LEU A 6 8.93 -13.33 5.07
CA LEU A 6 7.89 -12.63 5.82
C LEU A 6 8.20 -12.64 7.33
N ASP A 7 8.68 -13.77 7.87
CA ASP A 7 9.14 -13.86 9.25
C ASP A 7 10.32 -12.90 9.51
N TYR A 8 11.30 -12.86 8.60
CA TYR A 8 12.43 -11.94 8.67
C TYR A 8 12.00 -10.47 8.74
N ILE A 9 11.12 -10.02 7.83
CA ILE A 9 10.67 -8.61 7.82
C ILE A 9 9.71 -8.29 8.97
N SER A 10 8.99 -9.28 9.49
CA SER A 10 8.14 -9.14 10.68
C SER A 10 9.00 -8.94 11.94
N VAL A 11 9.96 -9.82 12.17
CA VAL A 11 10.74 -9.86 13.41
C VAL A 11 11.88 -8.85 13.38
N GLU A 12 12.74 -8.89 12.36
CA GLU A 12 13.93 -8.03 12.30
C GLU A 12 13.63 -6.61 11.82
N LYS A 13 12.69 -6.44 10.88
CA LYS A 13 12.34 -5.11 10.33
C LYS A 13 11.12 -4.49 10.97
N ARG A 14 10.38 -5.25 11.78
CA ARG A 14 9.16 -4.81 12.48
C ARG A 14 8.12 -4.17 11.55
N TYR A 15 7.96 -4.75 10.36
CA TYR A 15 6.97 -4.26 9.40
C TYR A 15 5.55 -4.54 9.90
N SER A 16 4.62 -3.63 9.57
CA SER A 16 3.22 -3.77 9.94
C SER A 16 2.56 -4.97 9.25
N GLN A 17 1.53 -5.53 9.85
CA GLN A 17 0.75 -6.64 9.28
C GLN A 17 0.26 -6.34 7.86
N ASN A 18 -0.18 -5.11 7.59
CA ASN A 18 -0.62 -4.69 6.26
C ASN A 18 0.52 -4.75 5.23
N THR A 19 1.75 -4.45 5.65
CA THR A 19 2.94 -4.57 4.80
C THR A 19 3.25 -6.03 4.50
N LEU A 20 3.17 -6.91 5.51
CA LEU A 20 3.40 -8.35 5.33
C LEU A 20 2.41 -8.95 4.32
N VAL A 21 1.11 -8.66 4.48
CA VAL A 21 0.06 -9.10 3.55
C VAL A 21 0.31 -8.60 2.13
N SER A 22 0.69 -7.32 1.99
CA SER A 22 0.97 -6.72 0.68
C SER A 22 2.20 -7.35 0.02
N TYR A 23 3.26 -7.58 0.78
CA TYR A 23 4.49 -8.19 0.28
C TYR A 23 4.28 -9.66 -0.11
N LYS A 24 3.54 -10.41 0.71
CA LYS A 24 3.14 -11.78 0.39
C LYS A 24 2.44 -11.84 -0.96
N LYS A 25 1.40 -11.03 -1.13
CA LYS A 25 0.64 -10.96 -2.39
C LYS A 25 1.50 -10.59 -3.59
N ASP A 26 2.43 -9.64 -3.45
CA ASP A 26 3.30 -9.24 -4.54
C ASP A 26 4.27 -10.36 -4.97
N LEU A 27 4.74 -11.17 -4.03
CA LEU A 27 5.59 -12.33 -4.30
C LEU A 27 4.81 -13.49 -4.90
N GLU A 28 3.58 -13.72 -4.43
CA GLU A 28 2.67 -14.72 -4.99
C GLU A 28 2.28 -14.37 -6.44
N ASP A 29 2.06 -13.09 -6.74
CA ASP A 29 1.79 -12.63 -8.11
C ASP A 29 2.98 -12.90 -9.05
N LEU A 30 4.23 -12.71 -8.59
CA LEU A 30 5.41 -13.07 -9.36
C LEU A 30 5.53 -14.59 -9.50
N LEU A 31 5.30 -15.35 -8.43
CA LEU A 31 5.36 -16.81 -8.44
C LEU A 31 4.38 -17.40 -9.45
N LEU A 32 3.14 -16.91 -9.45
CA LEU A 32 2.12 -17.31 -10.42
C LEU A 32 2.56 -17.01 -11.84
N PHE A 33 3.10 -15.79 -12.08
CA PHE A 33 3.57 -15.39 -13.40
C PHE A 33 4.68 -16.32 -13.92
N ILE A 34 5.68 -16.67 -13.11
CA ILE A 34 6.77 -17.56 -13.56
C ILE A 34 6.30 -19.01 -13.69
N SER A 35 5.34 -19.45 -12.91
CA SER A 35 4.72 -20.77 -13.08
C SER A 35 4.03 -20.88 -14.44
N GLU A 36 3.29 -19.84 -14.84
CA GLU A 36 2.56 -19.81 -16.11
C GLU A 36 3.47 -19.61 -17.34
N THR A 37 4.53 -18.80 -17.23
CA THR A 37 5.36 -18.41 -18.38
C THR A 37 6.64 -19.22 -18.54
N GLU A 38 7.24 -19.63 -17.43
CA GLU A 38 8.55 -20.33 -17.41
C GLU A 38 8.42 -21.78 -16.93
N GLY A 39 7.22 -22.21 -16.49
CA GLY A 39 6.97 -23.56 -15.97
C GLY A 39 7.76 -23.89 -14.70
N THR A 40 8.13 -22.88 -13.89
CA THR A 40 8.89 -23.04 -12.66
C THR A 40 8.28 -22.23 -11.52
N GLU A 41 8.42 -22.74 -10.30
CA GLU A 41 8.04 -22.04 -9.08
C GLU A 41 9.26 -21.59 -8.26
N ASP A 42 10.47 -21.68 -8.84
CA ASP A 42 11.70 -21.32 -8.16
C ASP A 42 12.07 -19.85 -8.38
N LEU A 43 11.72 -19.01 -7.40
CA LEU A 43 12.03 -17.58 -7.41
C LEU A 43 13.54 -17.26 -7.48
N LYS A 44 14.44 -18.22 -7.19
CA LYS A 44 15.89 -18.05 -7.31
C LYS A 44 16.37 -18.06 -8.77
N LYS A 45 15.59 -18.66 -9.66
CA LYS A 45 15.90 -18.75 -11.10
C LYS A 45 15.42 -17.54 -11.89
N VAL A 46 14.72 -16.62 -11.24
CA VAL A 46 14.24 -15.40 -11.88
C VAL A 46 15.42 -14.52 -12.25
N ASP A 47 15.49 -14.15 -13.51
CA ASP A 47 16.47 -13.21 -14.05
C ASP A 47 15.86 -11.83 -14.36
N LYS A 48 16.70 -10.91 -14.82
CA LYS A 48 16.29 -9.57 -15.21
C LYS A 48 15.27 -9.56 -16.36
N LYS A 49 15.33 -10.53 -17.29
CA LYS A 49 14.42 -10.64 -18.43
C LYS A 49 13.03 -11.01 -17.94
N ILE A 50 12.94 -11.98 -17.04
CA ILE A 50 11.67 -12.42 -16.43
C ILE A 50 11.00 -11.26 -15.67
N ILE A 51 11.78 -10.49 -14.88
CA ILE A 51 11.24 -9.30 -14.20
C ILE A 51 10.70 -8.26 -15.20
N ARG A 52 11.39 -8.02 -16.32
CA ARG A 52 10.91 -7.11 -17.37
C ARG A 52 9.60 -7.61 -17.99
N ASN A 53 9.51 -8.90 -18.30
CA ASN A 53 8.29 -9.51 -18.83
C ASN A 53 7.14 -9.39 -17.82
N PHE A 54 7.42 -9.61 -16.53
CA PHE A 54 6.45 -9.40 -15.47
C PHE A 54 5.92 -7.95 -15.43
N ILE A 55 6.81 -6.95 -15.53
CA ILE A 55 6.41 -5.53 -15.61
C ILE A 55 5.51 -5.27 -16.83
N VAL A 56 5.84 -5.86 -17.98
CA VAL A 56 5.03 -5.73 -19.19
C VAL A 56 3.65 -6.33 -18.98
N SER A 57 3.56 -7.55 -18.44
CA SER A 57 2.28 -8.20 -18.16
C SER A 57 1.39 -7.41 -17.18
N LEU A 58 1.99 -6.79 -16.15
CA LEU A 58 1.28 -5.91 -15.24
C LEU A 58 0.75 -4.65 -15.95
N SER A 59 1.51 -4.12 -16.89
CA SER A 59 1.11 -2.95 -17.70
C SER A 59 -0.02 -3.29 -18.66
N GLU A 60 0.00 -4.47 -19.29
CA GLU A 60 -1.07 -4.99 -20.15
C GLU A 60 -2.36 -5.20 -19.38
N LYS A 61 -2.27 -5.64 -18.11
CA LYS A 61 -3.40 -5.71 -17.16
C LYS A 61 -3.87 -4.33 -16.67
N LYS A 62 -3.35 -3.23 -17.25
CA LYS A 62 -3.70 -1.83 -16.91
C LYS A 62 -3.43 -1.46 -15.45
N ILE A 63 -2.49 -2.12 -14.79
CA ILE A 63 -2.07 -1.76 -13.43
C ILE A 63 -1.31 -0.44 -13.48
N GLN A 64 -1.67 0.50 -12.62
CA GLN A 64 -1.04 1.81 -12.56
C GLN A 64 0.46 1.71 -12.25
N LYS A 65 1.29 2.56 -12.87
CA LYS A 65 2.74 2.60 -12.67
C LYS A 65 3.16 2.73 -11.20
N ARG A 66 2.39 3.48 -10.40
CA ARG A 66 2.60 3.61 -8.95
C ARG A 66 2.47 2.25 -8.24
N SER A 67 1.46 1.46 -8.60
CA SER A 67 1.24 0.12 -8.05
C SER A 67 2.31 -0.87 -8.51
N ILE A 68 2.76 -0.78 -9.78
CA ILE A 68 3.89 -1.59 -10.28
C ILE A 68 5.17 -1.24 -9.49
N ASN A 69 5.47 0.05 -9.28
CA ASN A 69 6.63 0.46 -8.49
C ASN A 69 6.56 -0.04 -7.04
N ARG A 70 5.38 -0.05 -6.42
CA ARG A 70 5.18 -0.64 -5.09
C ARG A 70 5.53 -2.14 -5.10
N LYS A 71 5.02 -2.89 -6.10
CA LYS A 71 5.36 -4.32 -6.28
C LYS A 71 6.86 -4.54 -6.47
N LEU A 72 7.51 -3.71 -7.30
CA LEU A 72 8.96 -3.78 -7.48
C LEU A 72 9.73 -3.51 -6.18
N SER A 73 9.20 -2.68 -5.29
CA SER A 73 9.84 -2.41 -3.99
C SER A 73 9.78 -3.62 -3.07
N SER A 74 8.65 -4.35 -3.01
CA SER A 74 8.56 -5.60 -2.24
C SER A 74 9.47 -6.70 -2.82
N LEU A 75 9.52 -6.84 -4.16
CA LEU A 75 10.43 -7.77 -4.82
C LEU A 75 11.90 -7.42 -4.54
N ARG A 76 12.29 -6.13 -4.60
CA ARG A 76 13.67 -5.72 -4.23
C ARG A 76 14.01 -6.13 -2.81
N SER A 77 13.10 -5.91 -1.86
CA SER A 77 13.31 -6.30 -0.46
C SER A 77 13.52 -7.82 -0.33
N PHE A 78 12.74 -8.62 -1.05
CA PHE A 78 12.87 -10.07 -1.08
C PHE A 78 14.22 -10.53 -1.67
N TYR A 79 14.62 -10.01 -2.83
CA TYR A 79 15.89 -10.39 -3.46
C TYR A 79 17.10 -9.89 -2.68
N LEU A 80 17.01 -8.75 -1.97
CA LEU A 80 18.04 -8.31 -1.02
C LEU A 80 18.15 -9.27 0.18
N TYR A 81 17.03 -9.81 0.65
CA TYR A 81 17.05 -10.84 1.68
C TYR A 81 17.73 -12.12 1.17
N LEU A 82 17.41 -12.58 -0.05
CA LEU A 82 18.05 -13.77 -0.64
C LEU A 82 19.57 -13.58 -0.81
N LEU A 83 20.02 -12.39 -1.20
CA LEU A 83 21.45 -12.03 -1.23
C LEU A 83 22.07 -12.11 0.19
N LYS A 84 21.39 -11.55 1.20
CA LYS A 84 21.86 -11.55 2.60
C LYS A 84 22.09 -12.95 3.14
N ILE A 85 21.19 -13.89 2.80
CA ILE A 85 21.28 -15.29 3.27
C ILE A 85 22.11 -16.20 2.33
N GLY A 86 22.70 -15.65 1.25
CA GLY A 86 23.57 -16.39 0.33
C GLY A 86 22.85 -17.33 -0.64
N GLU A 87 21.52 -17.21 -0.79
CA GLU A 87 20.73 -18.06 -1.68
C GLU A 87 20.88 -17.68 -3.17
N ILE A 88 21.28 -16.43 -3.44
CA ILE A 88 21.62 -15.91 -4.76
C ILE A 88 22.87 -15.04 -4.68
N GLN A 89 23.57 -14.85 -5.79
CA GLN A 89 24.77 -14.01 -5.88
C GLN A 89 24.49 -12.62 -6.47
N VAL A 90 23.43 -12.48 -7.27
CA VAL A 90 23.07 -11.23 -7.96
C VAL A 90 21.55 -11.07 -7.90
N SER A 91 21.10 -9.85 -7.63
CA SER A 91 19.67 -9.53 -7.66
C SER A 91 19.16 -9.30 -9.08
N PRO A 92 18.08 -9.93 -9.52
CA PRO A 92 17.49 -9.67 -10.83
C PRO A 92 16.94 -8.25 -10.99
N LEU A 93 16.75 -7.51 -9.87
CA LEU A 93 16.24 -6.13 -9.87
C LEU A 93 17.34 -5.08 -9.73
N GLU A 94 18.62 -5.45 -9.61
CA GLU A 94 19.73 -4.52 -9.37
C GLU A 94 19.75 -3.35 -10.37
N THR A 95 19.54 -3.65 -11.66
CA THR A 95 19.59 -2.66 -12.73
C THR A 95 18.22 -2.29 -13.32
N ILE A 96 17.12 -2.65 -12.64
CA ILE A 96 15.77 -2.30 -13.07
C ILE A 96 15.35 -1.00 -12.39
N PRO A 97 15.20 0.11 -13.15
CA PRO A 97 14.74 1.37 -12.57
C PRO A 97 13.26 1.31 -12.23
N SER A 98 12.83 2.19 -11.35
CA SER A 98 11.40 2.45 -11.15
C SER A 98 10.79 3.13 -12.37
N LEU A 99 9.52 2.82 -12.65
CA LEU A 99 8.78 3.42 -13.76
C LEU A 99 8.54 4.91 -13.47
N LYS A 100 8.86 5.77 -14.42
CA LYS A 100 8.54 7.19 -14.30
C LYS A 100 7.02 7.40 -14.44
N PHE A 101 6.44 8.12 -13.51
CA PHE A 101 5.04 8.55 -13.57
C PHE A 101 4.94 9.96 -13.02
N TYR A 102 3.97 10.70 -13.54
CA TYR A 102 3.62 12.01 -12.99
C TYR A 102 2.50 11.77 -11.95
N ALA A 103 2.75 12.17 -10.71
CA ALA A 103 1.69 12.24 -9.72
C ALA A 103 0.78 13.41 -10.08
N GLU A 104 -0.51 13.16 -10.27
CA GLU A 104 -1.48 14.23 -10.31
C GLU A 104 -1.43 15.00 -8.99
N LYS A 105 -1.37 16.33 -9.08
CA LYS A 105 -1.46 17.18 -7.90
C LYS A 105 -2.86 16.95 -7.30
N GLN A 106 -2.90 16.40 -6.11
CA GLN A 106 -4.14 16.42 -5.32
C GLN A 106 -4.35 17.86 -4.89
N ILE A 107 -5.44 18.45 -5.34
CA ILE A 107 -5.88 19.78 -4.89
C ILE A 107 -6.67 19.53 -3.61
N PRO A 108 -6.29 20.11 -2.48
CA PRO A 108 -7.09 20.04 -1.26
C PRO A 108 -8.47 20.63 -1.48
N ILE A 109 -9.48 20.11 -0.78
CA ILE A 109 -10.81 20.70 -0.75
C ILE A 109 -10.68 22.11 -0.15
N SER A 110 -11.25 23.13 -0.81
CA SER A 110 -11.27 24.50 -0.31
C SER A 110 -12.30 24.66 0.83
N GLU A 111 -12.19 25.74 1.59
CA GLU A 111 -13.17 26.09 2.63
C GLU A 111 -14.58 26.24 2.03
N GLU A 112 -14.68 26.94 0.89
CA GLU A 112 -15.95 27.14 0.18
C GLU A 112 -16.60 25.82 -0.30
N GLU A 113 -15.79 24.89 -0.84
CA GLU A 113 -16.28 23.56 -1.23
C GLU A 113 -16.74 22.75 -0.02
N MET A 114 -16.08 22.93 1.13
CA MET A 114 -16.44 22.25 2.36
C MET A 114 -17.74 22.82 2.97
N GLU A 115 -17.94 24.13 2.93
CA GLU A 115 -19.19 24.80 3.34
C GLU A 115 -20.35 24.33 2.47
N ASN A 116 -20.20 24.36 1.15
CA ASN A 116 -21.21 23.87 0.20
C ASN A 116 -21.57 22.39 0.46
N LEU A 117 -20.58 21.54 0.74
CA LEU A 117 -20.82 20.15 1.11
C LEU A 117 -21.63 20.02 2.41
N GLY A 118 -21.34 20.87 3.40
CA GLY A 118 -22.08 20.93 4.65
C GLY A 118 -23.55 21.27 4.44
N GLU A 119 -23.87 22.27 3.60
CA GLU A 119 -25.24 22.65 3.26
C GLU A 119 -26.01 21.53 2.53
N ILE A 120 -25.35 20.83 1.59
CA ILE A 120 -25.93 19.69 0.89
C ILE A 120 -26.29 18.57 1.88
N LEU A 121 -25.38 18.23 2.77
CA LEU A 121 -25.58 17.18 3.78
C LEU A 121 -26.69 17.53 4.79
N GLU A 122 -26.90 18.81 5.06
CA GLU A 122 -28.02 19.27 5.89
C GLU A 122 -29.37 19.20 5.18
N SER A 123 -29.39 19.51 3.88
CA SER A 123 -30.63 19.51 3.07
C SER A 123 -31.14 18.11 2.74
N GLU A 124 -30.25 17.14 2.60
CA GLU A 124 -30.58 15.72 2.41
C GLU A 124 -30.92 15.10 3.77
N SER A 125 -32.14 15.35 4.23
CA SER A 125 -32.67 14.99 5.54
C SER A 125 -32.28 13.58 6.02
N GLY A 126 -31.38 13.51 7.00
CA GLY A 126 -31.17 12.33 7.83
C GLY A 126 -29.76 11.82 8.01
N ASN A 127 -28.74 12.35 7.33
CA ASN A 127 -27.39 11.79 7.43
C ASN A 127 -26.47 12.59 8.37
N SER A 128 -26.90 12.77 9.62
CA SER A 128 -26.08 13.40 10.68
C SER A 128 -24.75 12.67 10.90
N LEU A 129 -24.70 11.34 10.63
CA LEU A 129 -23.48 10.55 10.76
C LEU A 129 -22.47 10.88 9.66
N GLU A 130 -22.91 10.99 8.40
CA GLU A 130 -22.02 11.32 7.28
C GLU A 130 -21.41 12.71 7.46
N LYS A 131 -22.23 13.69 7.85
CA LYS A 131 -21.78 15.04 8.19
C LYS A 131 -20.73 14.98 9.30
N LEU A 132 -21.04 14.29 10.40
CA LEU A 132 -20.11 14.14 11.53
C LEU A 132 -18.77 13.53 11.11
N ILE A 133 -18.80 12.47 10.28
CA ILE A 133 -17.59 11.82 9.78
C ILE A 133 -16.75 12.80 8.95
N ILE A 134 -17.37 13.50 8.01
CA ILE A 134 -16.69 14.43 7.11
C ILE A 134 -16.10 15.60 7.89
N GLU A 135 -16.87 16.21 8.77
CA GLU A 135 -16.42 17.32 9.62
C GLU A 135 -15.28 16.89 10.54
N THR A 136 -15.39 15.70 11.16
CA THR A 136 -14.33 15.19 12.03
C THR A 136 -13.02 14.98 11.24
N LEU A 137 -13.08 14.39 10.06
CA LEU A 137 -11.91 14.21 9.21
C LEU A 137 -11.30 15.54 8.77
N TYR A 138 -12.14 16.50 8.40
CA TYR A 138 -11.70 17.81 7.94
C TYR A 138 -11.06 18.63 9.06
N GLN A 139 -11.71 18.70 10.24
CA GLN A 139 -11.24 19.48 11.37
C GLN A 139 -9.97 18.91 12.02
N THR A 140 -9.84 17.59 12.06
CA THR A 140 -8.75 16.94 12.80
C THR A 140 -7.60 16.49 11.91
N GLY A 141 -7.84 16.28 10.62
CA GLY A 141 -6.85 15.70 9.69
C GLY A 141 -6.48 14.24 10.01
N MET A 142 -7.25 13.56 10.86
CA MET A 142 -6.98 12.17 11.22
C MET A 142 -7.16 11.23 10.03
N ARG A 143 -6.49 10.07 10.06
CA ARG A 143 -6.66 9.07 9.01
C ARG A 143 -7.99 8.35 9.15
N LYS A 144 -8.57 7.89 8.02
CA LYS A 144 -9.78 7.05 8.03
C LYS A 144 -9.70 5.90 9.04
N SER A 145 -8.56 5.20 9.12
CA SER A 145 -8.37 4.09 10.05
C SER A 145 -8.37 4.54 11.52
N GLU A 146 -7.87 5.73 11.81
CA GLU A 146 -7.89 6.32 13.14
C GLU A 146 -9.32 6.63 13.55
N LEU A 147 -10.08 7.30 12.66
CA LEU A 147 -11.50 7.58 12.90
C LEU A 147 -12.31 6.30 13.16
N CYS A 148 -12.12 5.26 12.32
CA CYS A 148 -12.86 4.01 12.48
C CYS A 148 -12.55 3.24 13.77
N ASN A 149 -11.44 3.55 14.44
CA ASN A 149 -11.01 2.88 15.67
C ASN A 149 -11.15 3.77 16.93
N ILE A 150 -11.76 4.94 16.82
CA ILE A 150 -12.04 5.79 17.99
C ILE A 150 -13.03 5.07 18.93
N LEU A 151 -12.67 5.02 20.19
CA LEU A 151 -13.54 4.55 21.26
C LEU A 151 -14.13 5.77 21.98
N LEU A 152 -15.34 5.63 22.51
CA LEU A 152 -16.03 6.69 23.23
C LEU A 152 -15.21 7.23 24.42
N GLU A 153 -14.46 6.38 25.08
CA GLU A 153 -13.55 6.74 26.18
C GLU A 153 -12.37 7.65 25.77
N GLN A 154 -12.11 7.74 24.47
CA GLN A 154 -11.06 8.60 23.89
C GLN A 154 -11.57 9.99 23.52
N VAL A 155 -12.86 10.27 23.72
CA VAL A 155 -13.49 11.57 23.43
C VAL A 155 -13.75 12.32 24.71
N ASP A 156 -13.04 13.43 24.90
CA ASP A 156 -13.28 14.36 26.03
C ASP A 156 -14.19 15.50 25.56
N PHE A 157 -15.49 15.36 25.83
CA PHE A 157 -16.48 16.37 25.44
C PHE A 157 -16.31 17.69 26.20
N SER A 158 -15.71 17.67 27.40
CA SER A 158 -15.51 18.87 28.20
C SER A 158 -14.39 19.75 27.67
N LYS A 159 -13.39 19.12 27.03
CA LYS A 159 -12.24 19.81 26.44
C LYS A 159 -12.32 19.91 24.91
N SER A 160 -13.33 19.30 24.30
CA SER A 160 -13.44 19.16 22.84
C SER A 160 -12.21 18.50 22.21
N GLU A 161 -11.69 17.45 22.84
CA GLU A 161 -10.47 16.74 22.42
C GLU A 161 -10.76 15.27 22.08
N ILE A 162 -10.04 14.74 21.09
CA ILE A 162 -10.05 13.33 20.73
C ILE A 162 -8.62 12.80 20.84
N PHE A 163 -8.41 11.75 21.63
CA PHE A 163 -7.12 11.08 21.78
C PHE A 163 -6.96 9.95 20.77
N VAL A 164 -6.08 10.15 19.79
CA VAL A 164 -5.77 9.15 18.75
C VAL A 164 -4.55 8.33 19.16
N LYS A 165 -4.69 6.99 19.15
CA LYS A 165 -3.58 6.05 19.47
C LYS A 165 -2.91 5.53 18.21
#